data_dad4960aa6a38d188330c80bc42fda35
#
_entry.id   dad4960aa6a38d188330c80bc42fda35
#
_cell.length_a   1.000
_cell.length_b   1.000
_cell.length_c   1.000
_cell.angle_alpha   90.00
_cell.angle_beta   90.00
_cell.angle_gamma   90.00
#
_symmetry.space_group_name_H-M   'P 1'
#
loop_
_entity.id
_entity.type
_entity.pdbx_description
1 polymer ?
#
loop_
_entity_poly.entity_id
_entity_poly.type
_entity_poly.pdbx_seq_one_letter_code
_entity_poly.pdbx_strand_id
1 'polypeptide(L)'
;MAEIKLAEKTLAVFNYIKENGGSAKTSDIQAGLGLEKIASVTGCVNSLVKNELAVREDGGKTEDGHKITIVTLTEKGQNFVQPEDDAE
;
A
#
# COMPACT_ATOMS: atom_id res chain seq x y z
N MET A 1 -0.56 -24.10 -3.25
CA MET A 1 -0.89 -22.77 -3.41
C MET A 1 0.19 -21.91 -2.97
N ALA A 2 0.48 -20.90 -3.75
CA ALA A 2 1.54 -19.99 -3.39
C ALA A 2 1.04 -19.00 -2.36
N GLU A 3 1.83 -18.76 -1.35
CA GLU A 3 1.50 -17.79 -0.36
C GLU A 3 1.97 -16.43 -0.85
N ILE A 4 1.19 -15.40 -0.61
CA ILE A 4 1.60 -14.05 -0.90
C ILE A 4 2.46 -13.57 0.24
N LYS A 5 3.70 -13.23 -0.07
CA LYS A 5 4.61 -12.77 0.96
C LYS A 5 5.08 -11.39 0.58
N LEU A 6 4.75 -10.41 1.37
CA LEU A 6 5.09 -9.03 1.07
C LEU A 6 6.45 -8.68 1.65
N ALA A 7 7.21 -7.89 0.91
CA ALA A 7 8.46 -7.36 1.41
C ALA A 7 8.18 -6.44 2.60
N GLU A 8 9.20 -6.18 3.40
CA GLU A 8 9.03 -5.40 4.60
C GLU A 8 8.43 -4.02 4.31
N LYS A 9 8.93 -3.33 3.29
CA LYS A 9 8.39 -2.03 2.94
C LYS A 9 6.97 -2.13 2.42
N THR A 10 6.69 -3.14 1.61
CA THR A 10 5.36 -3.34 1.06
C THR A 10 4.39 -3.66 2.18
N LEU A 11 4.81 -4.45 3.13
CA LEU A 11 3.96 -4.77 4.28
C LEU A 11 3.68 -3.52 5.11
N ALA A 12 4.67 -2.65 5.28
CA ALA A 12 4.47 -1.41 6.01
C ALA A 12 3.42 -0.53 5.32
N VAL A 13 3.50 -0.44 3.99
CA VAL A 13 2.51 0.32 3.23
C VAL A 13 1.13 -0.32 3.39
N PHE A 14 1.06 -1.63 3.28
CA PHE A 14 -0.20 -2.35 3.42
C PHE A 14 -0.83 -2.09 4.79
N ASN A 15 -0.03 -2.19 5.85
CA ASN A 15 -0.52 -1.97 7.21
C ASN A 15 -0.98 -0.54 7.41
N TYR A 16 -0.26 0.42 6.83
CA TYR A 16 -0.64 1.83 6.94
C TYR A 16 -2.03 2.04 6.32
N ILE A 17 -2.24 1.48 5.14
CA ILE A 17 -3.53 1.62 4.46
C ILE A 17 -4.63 0.95 5.30
N LYS A 18 -4.33 -0.23 5.83
CA LYS A 18 -5.31 -0.97 6.63
C LYS A 18 -5.70 -0.19 7.87
N GLU A 19 -4.73 0.44 8.52
CA GLU A 19 -5.00 1.21 9.73
C GLU A 19 -5.76 2.49 9.44
N ASN A 20 -5.73 2.93 8.19
CA ASN A 20 -6.47 4.12 7.79
C ASN A 20 -7.83 3.78 7.19
N GLY A 21 -8.39 2.67 7.59
CA GLY A 21 -9.73 2.30 7.14
C GLY A 21 -9.77 1.62 5.79
N GLY A 22 -8.62 1.18 5.29
CA GLY A 22 -8.58 0.45 4.04
C GLY A 22 -8.33 1.32 2.83
N SER A 23 -8.08 2.61 3.01
CA SER A 23 -7.85 3.52 1.89
C SER A 23 -6.91 4.63 2.33
N ALA A 24 -5.98 5.00 1.50
CA ALA A 24 -5.04 6.08 1.80
C ALA A 24 -4.45 6.63 0.51
N LYS A 25 -4.03 7.89 0.56
CA LYS A 25 -3.35 8.49 -0.57
C LYS A 25 -1.89 8.14 -0.51
N THR A 26 -1.25 8.00 -1.67
CA THR A 26 0.17 7.67 -1.70
C THR A 26 1.00 8.74 -1.01
N SER A 27 0.63 10.02 -1.12
CA SER A 27 1.36 11.08 -0.45
C SER A 27 1.25 10.95 1.07
N ASP A 28 0.10 10.54 1.58
CA ASP A 28 -0.08 10.34 3.01
C ASP A 28 0.73 9.13 3.49
N ILE A 29 0.80 8.09 2.68
CA ILE A 29 1.59 6.92 3.02
C ILE A 29 3.06 7.30 3.09
N GLN A 30 3.52 8.09 2.12
CA GLN A 30 4.90 8.53 2.12
C GLN A 30 5.23 9.31 3.39
N ALA A 31 4.38 10.25 3.75
CA ALA A 31 4.60 11.07 4.92
C ALA A 31 4.50 10.25 6.21
N GLY A 32 3.53 9.37 6.28
CA GLY A 32 3.31 8.56 7.48
C GLY A 32 4.42 7.57 7.74
N LEU A 33 5.05 7.07 6.70
CA LEU A 33 6.14 6.11 6.84
C LEU A 33 7.53 6.77 6.78
N GLY A 34 7.56 8.08 6.53
CA GLY A 34 8.84 8.78 6.48
C GLY A 34 9.70 8.41 5.29
N LEU A 35 9.08 8.05 4.18
CA LEU A 35 9.83 7.64 3.01
C LEU A 35 10.29 8.86 2.22
N GLU A 36 11.50 8.82 1.72
CA GLU A 36 12.07 9.96 1.03
C GLU A 36 11.50 10.16 -0.35
N LYS A 37 11.10 9.10 -1.01
CA LYS A 37 10.64 9.19 -2.38
C LYS A 37 9.29 8.57 -2.53
N ILE A 38 8.42 9.26 -3.27
CA ILE A 38 7.09 8.73 -3.56
C ILE A 38 7.20 7.46 -4.41
N ALA A 39 8.29 7.32 -5.17
CA ALA A 39 8.49 6.12 -5.98
C ALA A 39 8.53 4.86 -5.13
N SER A 40 9.02 4.96 -3.90
CA SER A 40 9.03 3.81 -2.99
C SER A 40 7.61 3.36 -2.67
N VAL A 41 6.72 4.32 -2.43
CA VAL A 41 5.33 4.00 -2.15
C VAL A 41 4.68 3.41 -3.39
N THR A 42 4.93 4.01 -4.56
CA THR A 42 4.36 3.54 -5.80
C THR A 42 4.76 2.10 -6.09
N GLY A 43 6.03 1.77 -5.87
CA GLY A 43 6.50 0.39 -6.07
C GLY A 43 5.80 -0.59 -5.16
N CYS A 44 5.62 -0.23 -3.89
CA CYS A 44 4.93 -1.08 -2.94
C CYS A 44 3.45 -1.23 -3.31
N VAL A 45 2.83 -0.14 -3.72
CA VAL A 45 1.43 -0.17 -4.14
C VAL A 45 1.25 -1.06 -5.36
N ASN A 46 2.18 -0.98 -6.31
CA ASN A 46 2.12 -1.81 -7.49
C ASN A 46 2.19 -3.30 -7.12
N SER A 47 3.00 -3.64 -6.12
CA SER A 47 3.05 -5.01 -5.64
C SER A 47 1.72 -5.46 -5.04
N LEU A 48 1.08 -4.57 -4.29
CA LEU A 48 -0.22 -4.89 -3.71
C LEU A 48 -1.27 -5.06 -4.80
N VAL A 49 -1.26 -4.21 -5.81
CA VAL A 49 -2.19 -4.31 -6.92
C VAL A 49 -1.95 -5.60 -7.71
N LYS A 50 -0.69 -5.94 -7.92
CA LYS A 50 -0.35 -7.16 -8.64
C LYS A 50 -0.85 -8.39 -7.91
N ASN A 51 -0.87 -8.36 -6.60
CA ASN A 51 -1.36 -9.48 -5.80
C ASN A 51 -2.86 -9.38 -5.52
N GLU A 52 -3.52 -8.39 -6.14
CA GLU A 52 -4.97 -8.20 -5.99
C GLU A 52 -5.39 -7.83 -4.57
N LEU A 53 -4.48 -7.30 -3.81
CA LEU A 53 -4.78 -6.87 -2.44
C LEU A 53 -5.26 -5.44 -2.39
N ALA A 54 -5.04 -4.67 -3.44
CA ALA A 54 -5.43 -3.26 -3.48
C ALA A 54 -5.71 -2.82 -4.90
N VAL A 55 -6.41 -1.70 -5.02
CA VAL A 55 -6.64 -1.06 -6.32
C VAL A 55 -6.20 0.38 -6.22
N ARG A 56 -5.87 1.00 -7.33
CA ARG A 56 -5.46 2.38 -7.40
C ARG A 56 -6.54 3.20 -8.07
N GLU A 57 -6.78 4.38 -7.53
CA GLU A 57 -7.75 5.29 -8.11
C GLU A 57 -7.13 6.66 -8.22
N ASP A 58 -7.62 7.45 -9.17
CA ASP A 58 -7.12 8.80 -9.37
C ASP A 58 -7.73 9.69 -8.31
N GLY A 59 -6.91 10.30 -7.50
CA GLY A 59 -7.36 11.21 -6.46
C GLY A 59 -7.23 12.68 -6.81
N GLY A 60 -6.94 12.99 -8.08
CA GLY A 60 -6.79 14.37 -8.51
C GLY A 60 -5.35 14.82 -8.47
N LYS A 61 -5.15 16.11 -8.27
CA LYS A 61 -3.80 16.68 -8.26
C LYS A 61 -3.65 17.60 -7.07
N THR A 62 -2.44 17.72 -6.58
CA THR A 62 -2.13 18.68 -5.55
C THR A 62 -2.06 20.10 -6.17
N GLU A 63 -1.90 21.10 -5.31
CA GLU A 63 -1.75 22.45 -5.79
C GLU A 63 -0.49 22.61 -6.64
N ASP A 64 0.52 21.79 -6.39
CA ASP A 64 1.75 21.83 -7.13
C ASP A 64 1.65 21.08 -8.46
N GLY A 65 0.51 20.51 -8.76
CA GLY A 65 0.34 19.78 -10.01
C GLY A 65 0.77 18.33 -9.96
N HIS A 66 1.09 17.81 -8.77
CA HIS A 66 1.48 16.40 -8.64
C HIS A 66 0.24 15.53 -8.57
N LYS A 67 0.28 14.43 -9.27
CA LYS A 67 -0.85 13.53 -9.31
C LYS A 67 -1.01 12.82 -7.97
N ILE A 68 -2.24 12.75 -7.51
CA ILE A 68 -2.55 12.03 -6.27
C ILE A 68 -3.17 10.70 -6.65
N THR A 69 -2.66 9.62 -6.07
CA THR A 69 -3.22 8.30 -6.28
C THR A 69 -3.77 7.81 -4.95
N ILE A 70 -4.99 7.34 -4.97
CA ILE A 70 -5.63 6.76 -3.80
C ILE A 70 -5.53 5.25 -3.90
N VAL A 71 -5.09 4.61 -2.85
CA VAL A 71 -4.95 3.16 -2.80
C VAL A 71 -6.01 2.64 -1.86
N THR A 72 -6.83 1.72 -2.34
CA THR A 72 -7.89 1.14 -1.53
C THR A 72 -7.69 -0.36 -1.49
N LEU A 73 -7.76 -0.95 -0.32
CA LEU A 73 -7.63 -2.39 -0.19
C LEU A 73 -8.88 -3.06 -0.72
N THR A 74 -8.68 -4.16 -1.45
CA THR A 74 -9.79 -4.98 -1.90
C THR A 74 -10.28 -5.83 -0.74
N GLU A 75 -11.38 -6.54 -0.95
CA GLU A 75 -11.85 -7.46 0.07
C GLU A 75 -10.77 -8.48 0.41
N LYS A 76 -10.07 -8.96 -0.61
CA LYS A 76 -8.97 -9.89 -0.40
C LYS A 76 -7.86 -9.24 0.43
N GLY A 77 -7.56 -7.97 0.17
CA GLY A 77 -6.55 -7.25 0.93
C GLY A 77 -6.97 -7.02 2.37
N GLN A 78 -8.23 -6.71 2.59
CA GLN A 78 -8.69 -6.45 3.96
C GLN A 78 -8.66 -7.72 4.80
N ASN A 79 -8.83 -8.88 4.17
CA ASN A 79 -8.79 -10.15 4.87
C ASN A 79 -7.42 -10.81 4.88
N PHE A 80 -6.46 -10.19 4.20
CA PHE A 80 -5.13 -10.79 4.08
C PHE A 80 -4.35 -10.63 5.39
N VAL A 81 -3.78 -11.73 5.84
CA VAL A 81 -2.87 -11.69 6.98
C VAL A 81 -1.59 -12.39 6.52
N GLN A 82 -0.49 -11.66 6.55
CA GLN A 82 0.76 -12.26 6.13
C GLN A 82 1.20 -13.29 7.16
N PRO A 83 1.54 -14.49 6.74
CA PRO A 83 2.03 -15.49 7.66
C PRO A 83 3.28 -15.01 8.37
N GLU A 84 3.30 -15.20 9.70
CA GLU A 84 4.45 -14.80 10.41
C GLU A 84 5.55 -15.75 10.12
N ASP A 85 6.68 -15.22 9.89
CA ASP A 85 7.79 -15.99 9.61
C ASP A 85 8.36 -16.34 10.87
N ASP A 86 7.81 -17.23 11.57
CA ASP A 86 8.13 -17.52 12.79
C ASP A 86 9.22 -18.20 12.91
N ALA A 87 10.01 -17.76 13.07
CA ALA A 87 11.00 -18.51 13.28
C ALA A 87 10.97 -19.27 14.42
N GLU A 88 10.61 -19.69 14.64
CA GLU A 88 10.61 -20.29 15.69
C GLU A 88 11.02 -21.01 15.69
#